data_6e60e5eca4816973336becbb50298b7b
#
_entry.id   6e60e5eca4816973336becbb50298b7b
#
_cell.length_a   1.000
_cell.length_b   1.000
_cell.length_c   1.000
_cell.angle_alpha   90.00
_cell.angle_beta   90.00
_cell.angle_gamma   90.00
#
_symmetry.space_group_name_H-M   'P 1'
#
loop_
_entity.id
_entity.type
_entity.pdbx_description
1 polymer ?
#
loop_
_entity_poly.entity_id
_entity_poly.type
_entity_poly.pdbx_seq_one_letter_code
_entity_poly.pdbx_strand_id
1 'polypeptide(L)'
;WLPPATRAGVVRRGLVVWGVAPLIALFLWLSGPQAHQLDRSLVYTFAISTLSWLLCDPVRIALHRWLRTNPPHYWAWSARTLVYMPACMLLGYAAGTAVGDAYAGHSTWELFRLSPQRFWGFWLSSLGVSFAFLFYFQQRERALDMRKQATEARLKLLETQLEPHMLFNTLANLRALIATDPPRAIQML
;
A
#
# COMPACT_ATOMS: atom_id res chain seq x y z
N TRP A 1 -3.28 -14.01 13.48
CA TRP A 1 -2.00 -14.03 12.79
C TRP A 1 -2.22 -13.74 11.31
N LEU A 2 -1.55 -12.71 10.79
CA LEU A 2 -1.65 -12.28 9.39
C LEU A 2 -0.85 -13.23 8.49
N PRO A 3 -1.31 -13.51 7.25
CA PRO A 3 -0.52 -14.26 6.27
C PRO A 3 0.84 -13.57 6.02
N PRO A 4 1.91 -14.33 5.73
CA PRO A 4 3.26 -13.76 5.59
C PRO A 4 3.37 -12.67 4.52
N ALA A 5 2.65 -12.82 3.40
CA ALA A 5 2.60 -11.80 2.34
C ALA A 5 2.00 -10.47 2.81
N THR A 6 0.98 -10.53 3.67
CA THR A 6 0.34 -9.33 4.23
C THR A 6 1.24 -8.62 5.23
N ARG A 7 1.97 -9.41 6.07
CA ARG A 7 2.97 -8.87 7.00
C ARG A 7 4.10 -8.16 6.28
N ALA A 8 4.69 -8.79 5.27
CA ALA A 8 5.74 -8.19 4.45
C ALA A 8 5.27 -6.89 3.78
N GLY A 9 4.01 -6.83 3.34
CA GLY A 9 3.41 -5.62 2.79
C GLY A 9 3.28 -4.48 3.79
N VAL A 10 2.82 -4.77 5.01
CA VAL A 10 2.69 -3.77 6.09
C VAL A 10 4.07 -3.24 6.50
N VAL A 11 5.03 -4.13 6.74
CA VAL A 11 6.40 -3.74 7.12
C VAL A 11 7.06 -2.90 6.03
N ARG A 12 6.93 -3.30 4.75
CA ARG A 12 7.49 -2.52 3.64
C ARG A 12 6.91 -1.10 3.57
N ARG A 13 5.59 -0.94 3.79
CA ARG A 13 4.97 0.39 3.84
C ARG A 13 5.46 1.20 5.05
N GLY A 14 5.57 0.58 6.21
CA GLY A 14 6.15 1.21 7.40
C GLY A 14 7.58 1.70 7.18
N LEU A 15 8.43 0.89 6.53
CA LEU A 15 9.80 1.28 6.19
C LEU A 15 9.84 2.48 5.22
N VAL A 16 8.93 2.54 4.26
CA VAL A 16 8.81 3.70 3.37
C VAL A 16 8.41 4.95 4.15
N VAL A 17 7.41 4.84 5.03
CA VAL A 17 6.98 5.95 5.90
C VAL A 17 8.14 6.45 6.77
N TRP A 18 8.90 5.54 7.38
CA TRP A 18 10.05 5.87 8.21
C TRP A 18 11.24 6.43 7.42
N GLY A 19 11.40 6.02 6.16
CA GLY A 19 12.42 6.59 5.27
C GLY A 19 12.09 8.01 4.79
N VAL A 20 10.79 8.32 4.65
CA VAL A 20 10.33 9.65 4.22
C VAL A 20 10.26 10.64 5.39
N ALA A 21 9.97 10.18 6.60
CA ALA A 21 9.85 11.04 7.78
C ALA A 21 11.08 11.94 8.02
N PRO A 22 12.34 11.46 7.99
CA PRO A 22 13.52 12.31 8.17
C PRO A 22 13.69 13.32 7.04
N LEU A 23 13.28 13.01 5.81
CA LEU A 23 13.32 13.95 4.68
C LEU A 23 12.35 15.11 4.90
N ILE A 24 11.15 14.81 5.41
CA ILE A 24 10.18 15.84 5.78
C ILE A 24 10.71 16.69 6.94
N ALA A 25 11.30 16.06 7.97
CA ALA A 25 11.90 16.77 9.09
C ALA A 25 13.02 17.70 8.65
N LEU A 26 13.90 17.23 7.75
CA LEU A 26 14.99 18.02 7.19
C LEU A 26 14.45 19.19 6.37
N PHE A 27 13.43 18.96 5.54
CA PHE A 27 12.79 20.01 4.76
C PHE A 27 12.16 21.09 5.66
N LEU A 28 11.45 20.69 6.71
CA LEU A 28 10.84 21.61 7.68
C LEU A 28 11.91 22.40 8.45
N TRP A 29 13.02 21.76 8.80
CA TRP A 29 14.14 22.42 9.47
C TRP A 29 14.81 23.44 8.57
N LEU A 30 15.02 23.14 7.29
CA LEU A 30 15.60 24.08 6.32
C LEU A 30 14.67 25.24 5.97
N SER A 31 13.36 25.01 6.00
CA SER A 31 12.34 26.01 5.63
C SER A 31 11.92 26.90 6.81
N GLY A 32 12.23 26.50 8.04
CA GLY A 32 11.81 27.19 9.25
C GLY A 32 12.75 28.32 9.65
N PRO A 33 12.24 29.39 10.28
CA PRO A 33 13.07 30.50 10.78
C PRO A 33 13.96 30.14 11.98
N GLN A 34 13.81 28.93 12.52
CA GLN A 34 14.56 28.42 13.67
C GLN A 34 15.38 27.18 13.27
N ALA A 35 16.53 27.41 12.66
CA ALA A 35 17.46 26.36 12.20
C ALA A 35 18.00 25.43 13.31
N HIS A 36 17.67 25.68 14.59
CA HIS A 36 18.30 24.99 15.74
C HIS A 36 17.44 23.90 16.39
N GLN A 37 16.32 23.48 15.81
CA GLN A 37 15.39 22.51 16.42
C GLN A 37 15.14 21.29 15.53
N LEU A 38 16.19 20.76 14.94
CA LEU A 38 16.10 19.55 14.11
C LEU A 38 15.56 18.35 14.91
N ASP A 39 15.96 18.23 16.17
CA ASP A 39 15.49 17.22 17.11
C ASP A 39 13.98 17.24 17.28
N ARG A 40 13.40 18.42 17.48
CA ARG A 40 11.94 18.58 17.61
C ARG A 40 11.23 18.23 16.31
N SER A 41 11.71 18.73 15.17
CA SER A 41 11.13 18.41 13.85
C SER A 41 11.17 16.91 13.58
N LEU A 42 12.23 16.21 13.96
CA LEU A 42 12.34 14.76 13.87
C LEU A 42 11.28 14.07 14.75
N VAL A 43 11.17 14.46 16.03
CA VAL A 43 10.19 13.84 16.94
C VAL A 43 8.77 14.01 16.43
N TYR A 44 8.37 15.22 16.02
CA TYR A 44 7.04 15.47 15.47
C TYR A 44 6.77 14.65 14.22
N THR A 45 7.68 14.65 13.24
CA THR A 45 7.47 13.92 11.98
C THR A 45 7.46 12.42 12.18
N PHE A 46 8.33 11.85 13.02
CA PHE A 46 8.30 10.42 13.34
C PHE A 46 7.05 10.03 14.12
N ALA A 47 6.64 10.81 15.13
CA ALA A 47 5.44 10.52 15.91
C ALA A 47 4.18 10.56 15.03
N ILE A 48 3.99 11.63 14.25
CA ILE A 48 2.85 11.77 13.35
C ILE A 48 2.83 10.67 12.29
N SER A 49 3.97 10.41 11.65
CA SER A 49 4.07 9.41 10.58
C SER A 49 3.80 8.00 11.10
N THR A 50 4.37 7.65 12.26
CA THR A 50 4.22 6.32 12.87
C THR A 50 2.80 6.08 13.33
N LEU A 51 2.18 7.04 14.03
CA LEU A 51 0.82 6.90 14.53
C LEU A 51 -0.20 6.91 13.39
N SER A 52 -0.03 7.75 12.37
CA SER A 52 -0.87 7.73 11.18
C SER A 52 -0.77 6.41 10.43
N TRP A 53 0.44 5.86 10.24
CA TRP A 53 0.64 4.57 9.62
C TRP A 53 0.02 3.43 10.43
N LEU A 54 0.21 3.42 11.74
CA LEU A 54 -0.35 2.40 12.65
C LEU A 54 -1.88 2.38 12.60
N LEU A 55 -2.51 3.54 12.57
CA LEU A 55 -3.97 3.66 12.48
C LEU A 55 -4.48 3.28 11.08
N CYS A 56 -3.79 3.70 10.02
CA CYS A 56 -4.24 3.45 8.65
C CYS A 56 -4.06 1.99 8.22
N ASP A 57 -2.93 1.36 8.45
CA ASP A 57 -2.60 0.04 7.89
C ASP A 57 -2.97 -1.14 8.82
N PRO A 58 -2.42 -1.28 10.02
CA PRO A 58 -2.71 -2.43 10.88
C PRO A 58 -4.15 -2.47 11.36
N VAL A 59 -4.70 -1.32 11.77
CA VAL A 59 -6.08 -1.26 12.28
C VAL A 59 -7.08 -1.57 11.18
N ARG A 60 -6.85 -1.08 9.96
CA ARG A 60 -7.68 -1.43 8.80
C ARG A 60 -7.70 -2.94 8.54
N ILE A 61 -6.53 -3.60 8.56
CA ILE A 61 -6.44 -5.05 8.37
C ILE A 61 -7.17 -5.80 9.48
N ALA A 62 -7.03 -5.35 10.73
CA ALA A 62 -7.74 -5.91 11.87
C ALA A 62 -9.25 -5.74 11.73
N LEU A 63 -9.71 -4.56 11.34
CA LEU A 63 -11.11 -4.23 11.16
C LEU A 63 -11.76 -5.04 10.02
N HIS A 64 -11.09 -5.20 8.89
CA HIS A 64 -11.56 -6.06 7.79
C HIS A 64 -11.70 -7.52 8.23
N ARG A 65 -10.76 -8.02 9.02
CA ARG A 65 -10.80 -9.37 9.54
C ARG A 65 -11.95 -9.56 10.54
N TRP A 66 -12.18 -8.57 11.40
CA TRP A 66 -13.25 -8.61 12.40
C TRP A 66 -14.64 -8.54 11.75
N LEU A 67 -14.83 -7.68 10.74
CA LEU A 67 -16.08 -7.52 10.01
C LEU A 67 -16.36 -8.63 8.99
N ARG A 68 -15.48 -9.61 8.81
CA ARG A 68 -15.59 -10.70 7.81
C ARG A 68 -15.95 -10.22 6.40
N THR A 69 -15.64 -8.98 6.07
CA THR A 69 -15.86 -8.46 4.72
C THR A 69 -14.83 -9.09 3.79
N ASN A 70 -15.30 -9.76 2.72
CA ASN A 70 -14.40 -10.26 1.65
C ASN A 70 -13.72 -9.06 1.00
N PRO A 71 -12.40 -8.88 1.13
CA PRO A 71 -11.70 -7.81 0.46
C PRO A 71 -11.15 -8.33 -0.86
N PRO A 72 -11.75 -8.05 -2.01
CA PRO A 72 -11.03 -8.30 -3.25
C PRO A 72 -9.83 -7.36 -3.41
N HIS A 73 -9.89 -6.13 -2.88
CA HIS A 73 -8.81 -5.14 -3.00
C HIS A 73 -8.68 -4.32 -1.73
N TYR A 74 -7.47 -4.29 -1.15
CA TYR A 74 -7.14 -3.56 0.08
C TYR A 74 -7.43 -2.05 0.00
N TRP A 75 -7.53 -1.50 -1.20
CA TRP A 75 -7.71 -0.08 -1.48
C TRP A 75 -8.94 0.22 -2.35
N ALA A 76 -9.96 -0.64 -2.31
CA ALA A 76 -11.19 -0.35 -3.03
C ALA A 76 -11.82 0.98 -2.54
N TRP A 77 -12.18 1.84 -3.48
CA TRP A 77 -12.96 3.06 -3.23
C TRP A 77 -14.36 2.66 -2.75
N SER A 78 -14.48 2.29 -1.48
CA SER A 78 -15.78 2.22 -0.83
C SER A 78 -16.00 3.53 -0.07
N ALA A 79 -17.27 3.93 0.08
CA ALA A 79 -17.62 5.09 0.89
C ALA A 79 -17.04 4.98 2.32
N ARG A 80 -16.92 3.76 2.84
CA ARG A 80 -16.32 3.48 4.16
C ARG A 80 -14.81 3.81 4.19
N THR A 81 -14.06 3.46 3.15
CA THR A 81 -12.62 3.75 3.06
C THR A 81 -12.38 5.24 2.91
N LEU A 82 -13.26 5.93 2.17
CA LEU A 82 -13.18 7.37 1.95
C LEU A 82 -13.37 8.18 3.25
N VAL A 83 -14.15 7.68 4.19
CA VAL A 83 -14.34 8.30 5.52
C VAL A 83 -13.28 7.85 6.52
N TYR A 84 -12.96 6.55 6.53
CA TYR A 84 -12.02 5.97 7.48
C TYR A 84 -10.60 6.53 7.35
N MET A 85 -10.08 6.68 6.13
CA MET A 85 -8.70 7.12 5.91
C MET A 85 -8.44 8.55 6.39
N PRO A 86 -9.24 9.57 6.03
CA PRO A 86 -9.08 10.91 6.60
C PRO A 86 -9.22 10.93 8.12
N ALA A 87 -10.19 10.16 8.67
CA ALA A 87 -10.36 10.08 10.12
C ALA A 87 -9.12 9.51 10.82
N CYS A 88 -8.53 8.42 10.31
CA CYS A 88 -7.28 7.87 10.84
C CYS A 88 -6.11 8.84 10.73
N MET A 89 -6.03 9.60 9.63
CA MET A 89 -4.99 10.63 9.46
C MET A 89 -5.16 11.76 10.46
N LEU A 90 -6.37 12.27 10.65
CA LEU A 90 -6.65 13.32 11.62
C LEU A 90 -6.32 12.85 13.04
N LEU A 91 -6.72 11.63 13.41
CA LEU A 91 -6.41 11.04 14.70
C LEU A 91 -4.90 10.80 14.88
N GLY A 92 -4.24 10.26 13.85
CA GLY A 92 -2.79 10.03 13.87
C GLY A 92 -2.00 11.33 13.98
N TYR A 93 -2.45 12.37 13.29
CA TYR A 93 -1.88 13.70 13.41
C TYR A 93 -2.09 14.29 14.80
N ALA A 94 -3.31 14.27 15.34
CA ALA A 94 -3.61 14.79 16.67
C ALA A 94 -2.83 14.05 17.76
N ALA A 95 -2.75 12.72 17.68
CA ALA A 95 -1.97 11.93 18.62
C ALA A 95 -0.46 12.15 18.47
N GLY A 96 0.02 12.25 17.21
CA GLY A 96 1.44 12.51 16.93
C GLY A 96 1.90 13.89 17.38
N THR A 97 1.06 14.92 17.20
CA THR A 97 1.32 16.27 17.73
C THR A 97 1.32 16.28 19.25
N ALA A 98 0.42 15.55 19.91
CA ALA A 98 0.41 15.45 21.37
C ALA A 98 1.72 14.82 21.92
N VAL A 99 2.26 13.81 21.25
CA VAL A 99 3.56 13.23 21.60
C VAL A 99 4.69 14.23 21.38
N GLY A 100 4.67 14.96 20.24
CA GLY A 100 5.64 16.02 19.96
C GLY A 100 5.58 17.15 20.98
N ASP A 101 4.38 17.58 21.38
CA ASP A 101 4.16 18.64 22.38
C ASP A 101 4.69 18.23 23.76
N ALA A 102 4.47 16.96 24.15
CA ALA A 102 5.01 16.41 25.38
C ALA A 102 6.55 16.43 25.41
N TYR A 103 7.19 16.16 24.26
CA TYR A 103 8.65 16.25 24.12
C TYR A 103 9.15 17.69 24.11
N ALA A 104 8.48 18.56 23.34
CA ALA A 104 8.91 19.94 23.14
C ALA A 104 8.60 20.88 24.33
N GLY A 105 7.73 20.45 25.27
CA GLY A 105 7.32 21.25 26.41
C GLY A 105 6.43 22.45 26.09
N HIS A 106 5.81 22.46 24.90
CA HIS A 106 4.85 23.49 24.49
C HIS A 106 3.71 22.86 23.70
N SER A 107 2.55 23.51 23.66
CA SER A 107 1.38 23.00 22.97
C SER A 107 1.27 23.57 21.56
N THR A 108 1.19 22.67 20.55
CA THR A 108 0.90 23.07 19.17
C THR A 108 -0.49 23.74 19.06
N TRP A 109 -1.41 23.45 19.98
CA TRP A 109 -2.73 24.09 20.02
C TRP A 109 -2.68 25.58 20.37
N GLU A 110 -1.62 26.05 21.03
CA GLU A 110 -1.40 27.49 21.21
C GLU A 110 -1.18 28.20 19.88
N LEU A 111 -0.59 27.52 18.88
CA LEU A 111 -0.42 28.05 17.52
C LEU A 111 -1.77 28.36 16.87
N PHE A 112 -2.82 27.61 17.19
CA PHE A 112 -4.17 27.90 16.71
C PHE A 112 -4.69 29.25 17.23
N ARG A 113 -4.34 29.63 18.47
CA ARG A 113 -4.74 30.91 19.08
C ARG A 113 -3.87 32.08 18.60
N LEU A 114 -2.56 31.85 18.44
CA LEU A 114 -1.60 32.90 18.11
C LEU A 114 -1.54 33.20 16.61
N SER A 115 -1.65 32.18 15.75
CA SER A 115 -1.59 32.35 14.30
C SER A 115 -2.43 31.29 13.56
N PRO A 116 -3.75 31.45 13.46
CA PRO A 116 -4.63 30.47 12.85
C PRO A 116 -4.29 30.18 11.39
N GLN A 117 -3.77 31.14 10.63
CA GLN A 117 -3.36 30.94 9.24
C GLN A 117 -2.20 29.93 9.11
N ARG A 118 -1.20 29.98 10.00
CA ARG A 118 -0.07 29.02 10.02
C ARG A 118 -0.53 27.64 10.44
N PHE A 119 -1.41 27.56 11.42
CA PHE A 119 -2.01 26.31 11.88
C PHE A 119 -2.77 25.62 10.74
N TRP A 120 -3.68 26.31 10.08
CA TRP A 120 -4.45 25.74 8.96
C TRP A 120 -3.57 25.44 7.75
N GLY A 121 -2.59 26.28 7.42
CA GLY A 121 -1.63 26.03 6.35
C GLY A 121 -0.86 24.73 6.57
N PHE A 122 -0.37 24.49 7.77
CA PHE A 122 0.33 23.26 8.13
C PHE A 122 -0.59 22.03 8.08
N TRP A 123 -1.81 22.15 8.58
CA TRP A 123 -2.81 21.07 8.55
C TRP A 123 -3.20 20.69 7.11
N LEU A 124 -3.50 21.68 6.28
CA LEU A 124 -3.89 21.45 4.89
C LEU A 124 -2.74 20.87 4.06
N SER A 125 -1.51 21.34 4.27
CA SER A 125 -0.35 20.77 3.59
C SER A 125 -0.10 19.30 4.00
N SER A 126 -0.18 18.98 5.27
CA SER A 126 -0.05 17.61 5.79
C SER A 126 -1.13 16.70 5.21
N LEU A 127 -2.37 17.16 5.16
CA LEU A 127 -3.50 16.43 4.61
C LEU A 127 -3.34 16.22 3.09
N GLY A 128 -2.86 17.22 2.36
CA GLY A 128 -2.57 17.14 0.94
C GLY A 128 -1.48 16.13 0.61
N VAL A 129 -0.36 16.16 1.33
CA VAL A 129 0.73 15.18 1.19
C VAL A 129 0.22 13.76 1.49
N SER A 130 -0.53 13.60 2.56
CA SER A 130 -1.10 12.31 2.96
C SER A 130 -2.06 11.77 1.88
N PHE A 131 -2.90 12.63 1.31
CA PHE A 131 -3.81 12.26 0.22
C PHE A 131 -3.05 11.86 -1.05
N ALA A 132 -1.98 12.58 -1.39
CA ALA A 132 -1.12 12.26 -2.53
C ALA A 132 -0.45 10.89 -2.38
N PHE A 133 0.03 10.56 -1.18
CA PHE A 133 0.57 9.22 -0.88
C PHE A 133 -0.48 8.13 -1.01
N LEU A 134 -1.67 8.34 -0.47
CA LEU A 134 -2.78 7.39 -0.60
C LEU A 134 -3.13 7.14 -2.06
N PHE A 135 -3.27 8.21 -2.83
CA PHE A 135 -3.58 8.13 -4.26
C PHE A 135 -2.48 7.38 -5.02
N TYR A 136 -1.21 7.68 -4.75
CA TYR A 136 -0.07 6.99 -5.35
C TYR A 136 -0.08 5.48 -5.07
N PHE A 137 -0.22 5.09 -3.81
CA PHE A 137 -0.24 3.67 -3.44
C PHE A 137 -1.42 2.94 -4.06
N GLN A 138 -2.57 3.59 -4.14
CA GLN A 138 -3.75 3.03 -4.77
C GLN A 138 -3.56 2.82 -6.28
N GLN A 139 -3.01 3.80 -6.98
CA GLN A 139 -2.71 3.65 -8.41
C GLN A 139 -1.70 2.54 -8.66
N ARG A 140 -0.70 2.43 -7.81
CA ARG A 140 0.30 1.37 -7.89
C ARG A 140 -0.32 -0.03 -7.68
N GLU A 141 -1.20 -0.19 -6.71
CA GLU A 141 -1.89 -1.47 -6.48
C GLU A 141 -2.80 -1.85 -7.66
N ARG A 142 -3.56 -0.90 -8.19
CA ARG A 142 -4.37 -1.12 -9.40
C ARG A 142 -3.52 -1.57 -10.59
N ALA A 143 -2.39 -0.91 -10.82
CA ALA A 143 -1.48 -1.27 -11.90
C ALA A 143 -0.92 -2.69 -11.74
N LEU A 144 -0.62 -3.12 -10.51
CA LEU A 144 -0.17 -4.48 -10.22
C LEU A 144 -1.27 -5.52 -10.45
N ASP A 145 -2.50 -5.22 -10.06
CA ASP A 145 -3.64 -6.12 -10.28
C ASP A 145 -3.97 -6.26 -11.77
N MET A 146 -3.95 -5.16 -12.52
CA MET A 146 -4.13 -5.20 -13.97
C MET A 146 -3.05 -6.04 -14.67
N ARG A 147 -1.79 -5.94 -14.23
CA ARG A 147 -0.70 -6.78 -14.75
C ARG A 147 -0.92 -8.26 -14.44
N LYS A 148 -1.36 -8.61 -13.24
CA LYS A 148 -1.70 -9.99 -12.89
C LYS A 148 -2.81 -10.55 -13.78
N GLN A 149 -3.92 -9.80 -13.90
CA GLN A 149 -5.05 -10.20 -14.75
C GLN A 149 -4.62 -10.37 -16.22
N ALA A 150 -3.79 -9.46 -16.74
CA ALA A 150 -3.26 -9.58 -18.09
C ALA A 150 -2.38 -10.82 -18.26
N THR A 151 -1.57 -11.17 -17.27
CA THR A 151 -0.74 -12.39 -17.28
C THR A 151 -1.59 -13.65 -17.24
N GLU A 152 -2.59 -13.69 -16.36
CA GLU A 152 -3.53 -14.80 -16.25
C GLU A 152 -4.35 -14.99 -17.54
N ALA A 153 -4.81 -13.88 -18.14
CA ALA A 153 -5.50 -13.93 -19.43
C ALA A 153 -4.60 -14.47 -20.55
N ARG A 154 -3.32 -14.07 -20.57
CA ARG A 154 -2.34 -14.61 -21.55
C ARG A 154 -2.09 -16.09 -21.34
N LEU A 155 -1.93 -16.55 -20.10
CA LEU A 155 -1.77 -17.98 -19.80
C LEU A 155 -2.99 -18.77 -20.26
N LYS A 156 -4.19 -18.27 -19.98
CA LYS A 156 -5.43 -18.92 -20.41
C LYS A 156 -5.57 -18.98 -21.95
N LEU A 157 -5.13 -17.93 -22.65
CA LEU A 157 -5.09 -17.95 -24.12
C LEU A 157 -4.09 -19.00 -24.64
N LEU A 158 -2.91 -19.11 -24.03
CA LEU A 158 -1.93 -20.14 -24.40
C LEU A 158 -2.45 -21.54 -24.13
N GLU A 159 -3.12 -21.77 -22.98
CA GLU A 159 -3.76 -23.04 -22.66
C GLU A 159 -4.84 -23.41 -23.69
N THR A 160 -5.64 -22.45 -24.16
CA THR A 160 -6.67 -22.69 -25.17
C THR A 160 -6.07 -22.93 -26.57
N GLN A 161 -4.92 -22.31 -26.89
CA GLN A 161 -4.21 -22.52 -28.15
C GLN A 161 -3.56 -23.91 -28.26
N LEU A 162 -3.26 -24.54 -27.13
CA LEU A 162 -2.68 -25.91 -27.12
C LEU A 162 -3.67 -27.00 -27.52
N GLU A 163 -4.96 -26.66 -27.72
CA GLU A 163 -6.03 -27.62 -28.03
C GLU A 163 -5.78 -28.98 -27.34
N PRO A 164 -6.05 -29.08 -26.01
CA PRO A 164 -5.66 -30.29 -25.24
C PRO A 164 -6.24 -31.56 -25.85
N HIS A 165 -7.38 -31.45 -26.50
CA HIS A 165 -8.04 -32.57 -27.18
C HIS A 165 -7.27 -33.04 -28.42
N MET A 166 -6.70 -32.15 -29.21
CA MET A 166 -5.83 -32.50 -30.35
C MET A 166 -4.53 -33.15 -29.89
N LEU A 167 -3.92 -32.62 -28.82
CA LEU A 167 -2.70 -33.19 -28.26
C LEU A 167 -2.92 -34.61 -27.75
N PHE A 168 -3.99 -34.85 -27.00
CA PHE A 168 -4.35 -36.19 -26.50
C PHE A 168 -4.69 -37.13 -27.64
N ASN A 169 -5.41 -36.68 -28.67
CA ASN A 169 -5.72 -37.50 -29.82
C ASN A 169 -4.46 -37.85 -30.63
N THR A 170 -3.56 -36.91 -30.81
CA THR A 170 -2.28 -37.14 -31.51
C THR A 170 -1.40 -38.13 -30.72
N LEU A 171 -1.29 -37.97 -29.40
CA LEU A 171 -0.56 -38.91 -28.54
C LEU A 171 -1.20 -40.29 -28.52
N ALA A 172 -2.53 -40.40 -28.50
CA ALA A 172 -3.23 -41.68 -28.57
C ALA A 172 -2.99 -42.37 -29.91
N ASN A 173 -3.05 -41.66 -31.02
CA ASN A 173 -2.74 -42.17 -32.37
C ASN A 173 -1.28 -42.58 -32.48
N LEU A 174 -0.35 -41.78 -31.97
CA LEU A 174 1.07 -42.11 -31.93
C LEU A 174 1.34 -43.39 -31.15
N ARG A 175 0.69 -43.55 -29.97
CA ARG A 175 0.81 -44.78 -29.17
C ARG A 175 0.28 -46.01 -29.88
N ALA A 176 -0.84 -45.88 -30.60
CA ALA A 176 -1.39 -46.96 -31.43
C ALA A 176 -0.46 -47.33 -32.58
N LEU A 177 0.11 -46.35 -33.29
CA LEU A 177 1.07 -46.56 -34.37
C LEU A 177 2.39 -47.19 -33.91
N ILE A 178 2.89 -46.85 -32.73
CA ILE A 178 4.09 -47.48 -32.17
C ILE A 178 3.87 -49.01 -32.01
N ALA A 179 2.66 -49.42 -31.67
CA ALA A 179 2.33 -50.84 -31.46
C ALA A 179 2.06 -51.58 -32.79
N THR A 180 1.58 -50.90 -33.84
CA THR A 180 1.12 -51.54 -35.10
C THR A 180 2.05 -51.28 -36.25
N ASP A 181 2.67 -50.11 -36.38
CA ASP A 181 3.54 -49.66 -37.50
C ASP A 181 4.61 -48.69 -37.00
N PRO A 182 5.70 -49.19 -36.35
CA PRO A 182 6.78 -48.34 -35.80
C PRO A 182 7.43 -47.40 -36.81
N PRO A 183 7.67 -47.74 -38.07
CA PRO A 183 8.25 -46.84 -39.06
C PRO A 183 7.37 -45.62 -39.32
N ARG A 184 6.07 -45.78 -39.36
CA ARG A 184 5.09 -44.72 -39.56
C ARG A 184 4.93 -43.83 -38.34
N ALA A 185 5.10 -44.39 -37.15
CA ALA A 185 5.12 -43.62 -35.90
C ALA A 185 6.30 -42.61 -35.86
N ILE A 186 7.48 -43.03 -36.38
CA ILE A 186 8.67 -42.16 -36.45
C ILE A 186 8.48 -41.00 -37.45
N GLN A 187 7.76 -41.25 -38.55
CA GLN A 187 7.47 -40.20 -39.54
C GLN A 187 6.48 -39.16 -39.06
N MET A 188 5.69 -39.51 -38.02
CA MET A 188 4.69 -38.60 -37.43
C MET A 188 5.29 -37.71 -36.33
N LEU A 189 6.46 -38.03 -35.81
CA LEU A 189 7.24 -37.25 -34.84
C LEU A 189 8.07 -36.17 -35.53
#